data_2dbbd2c21a647679f30195a32cf9aaaa
#
_entry.id   2dbbd2c21a647679f30195a32cf9aaaa
#
_cell.length_a   1.000
_cell.length_b   1.000
_cell.length_c   1.000
_cell.angle_alpha   90.00
_cell.angle_beta   90.00
_cell.angle_gamma   90.00
#
_symmetry.space_group_name_H-M   'P 1'
#
loop_
_entity.id
_entity.type
_entity.pdbx_description
1 polymer ?
#
loop_
_entity_poly.entity_id
_entity_poly.type
_entity_poly.pdbx_seq_one_letter_code
_entity_poly.pdbx_strand_id
1 'polypeptide(L)'
;MVSRGISSTADAYLTPVLGAYLDGFYAGFQPSPAGEPALRVEFMGSDGGLLDLDNFSGLKAILSGPAGGVVGFSLTSWDSDERAPVIGFDVGGTSTDESRYDGRYEIVYETTTAGIPIQSPQLDINTVAAGGGSCLTFRNGMFQ
;
A
#
# COMPACT_ATOMS: atom_id res chain seq x y z
N MET A 1 -4.88 -22.38 10.50
CA MET A 1 -3.97 -22.96 9.46
C MET A 1 -4.38 -22.58 8.04
N VAL A 2 -5.67 -22.61 7.69
CA VAL A 2 -6.15 -22.31 6.32
C VAL A 2 -5.78 -20.88 5.87
N SER A 3 -6.08 -19.87 6.67
CA SER A 3 -5.82 -18.45 6.32
C SER A 3 -4.33 -18.16 6.09
N ARG A 4 -3.43 -18.77 6.87
CA ARG A 4 -2.00 -18.65 6.66
C ARG A 4 -1.54 -19.31 5.34
N GLY A 5 -2.13 -20.46 5.00
CA GLY A 5 -1.88 -21.13 3.73
C GLY A 5 -2.29 -20.27 2.55
N ILE A 6 -3.46 -19.61 2.63
CA ILE A 6 -3.95 -18.69 1.60
C ILE A 6 -2.98 -17.51 1.44
N SER A 7 -2.56 -16.89 2.55
CA SER A 7 -1.59 -15.78 2.51
C SER A 7 -0.26 -16.21 1.90
N SER A 8 0.26 -17.41 2.25
CA SER A 8 1.49 -17.93 1.64
C SER A 8 1.33 -18.19 0.14
N THR A 9 0.15 -18.62 -0.30
CA THR A 9 -0.13 -18.81 -1.73
C THR A 9 -0.19 -17.48 -2.46
N ALA A 10 -0.81 -16.46 -1.85
CA ALA A 10 -0.84 -15.11 -2.40
C ALA A 10 0.58 -14.52 -2.52
N ASP A 11 1.41 -14.70 -1.50
CA ASP A 11 2.81 -14.26 -1.51
C ASP A 11 3.61 -14.97 -2.62
N ALA A 12 3.48 -16.29 -2.73
CA ALA A 12 4.15 -17.06 -3.78
C ALA A 12 3.71 -16.66 -5.20
N TYR A 13 2.49 -16.19 -5.37
CA TYR A 13 1.98 -15.70 -6.65
C TYR A 13 2.50 -14.28 -6.97
N LEU A 14 2.56 -13.39 -5.97
CA LEU A 14 2.90 -11.98 -6.17
C LEU A 14 4.42 -11.74 -6.20
N THR A 15 5.19 -12.48 -5.41
CA THR A 15 6.63 -12.23 -5.26
C THR A 15 7.43 -12.34 -6.57
N PRO A 16 7.18 -13.27 -7.49
CA PRO A 16 7.87 -13.30 -8.79
C PRO A 16 7.58 -12.05 -9.64
N VAL A 17 6.35 -11.53 -9.61
CA VAL A 17 5.97 -10.32 -10.34
C VAL A 17 6.69 -9.10 -9.74
N LEU A 18 6.71 -9.03 -8.40
CA LEU A 18 7.46 -8.01 -7.69
C LEU A 18 8.97 -8.09 -8.01
N GLY A 19 9.55 -9.30 -8.03
CA GLY A 19 10.96 -9.51 -8.40
C GLY A 19 11.27 -8.94 -9.78
N ALA A 20 10.46 -9.24 -10.78
CA ALA A 20 10.65 -8.70 -12.13
C ALA A 20 10.54 -7.17 -12.18
N TYR A 21 9.65 -6.59 -11.39
CA TYR A 21 9.55 -5.12 -11.25
C TYR A 21 10.82 -4.54 -10.62
N LEU A 22 11.32 -5.15 -9.54
CA LEU A 22 12.52 -4.69 -8.83
C LEU A 22 13.78 -4.80 -9.71
N ASP A 23 13.91 -5.86 -10.47
CA ASP A 23 15.00 -6.02 -11.46
C ASP A 23 14.98 -4.89 -12.49
N GLY A 24 13.79 -4.57 -13.03
CA GLY A 24 13.59 -3.45 -13.95
C GLY A 24 13.88 -2.09 -13.30
N PHE A 25 13.49 -1.91 -12.05
CA PHE A 25 13.76 -0.70 -11.28
C PHE A 25 15.27 -0.49 -11.10
N TYR A 26 15.99 -1.50 -10.62
CA TYR A 26 17.43 -1.40 -10.40
C TYR A 26 18.23 -1.27 -11.69
N ALA A 27 17.78 -1.83 -12.78
CA ALA A 27 18.42 -1.68 -14.10
C ALA A 27 18.47 -0.22 -14.58
N GLY A 28 17.61 0.66 -14.04
CA GLY A 28 17.61 2.08 -14.32
C GLY A 28 18.71 2.89 -13.59
N PHE A 29 19.37 2.27 -12.60
CA PHE A 29 20.43 2.92 -11.83
C PHE A 29 21.79 2.35 -12.22
N GLN A 30 22.70 3.22 -12.67
CA GLN A 30 24.05 2.80 -13.02
C GLN A 30 24.88 2.53 -11.75
N PRO A 31 25.71 1.49 -11.74
CA PRO A 31 26.66 1.25 -10.64
C PRO A 31 27.60 2.46 -10.49
N SER A 32 27.96 2.80 -9.26
CA SER A 32 29.00 3.81 -9.01
C SER A 32 30.34 3.35 -9.60
N PRO A 33 31.10 4.26 -10.22
CA PRO A 33 32.45 3.94 -10.72
C PRO A 33 33.39 3.40 -9.64
N ALA A 34 33.10 3.65 -8.36
CA ALA A 34 33.88 3.18 -7.21
C ALA A 34 33.51 1.75 -6.75
N GLY A 35 32.56 1.07 -7.42
CA GLY A 35 32.12 -0.29 -7.05
C GLY A 35 31.26 -0.33 -5.76
N GLU A 36 30.88 0.83 -5.24
CA GLU A 36 29.93 0.91 -4.14
C GLU A 36 28.50 0.68 -4.66
N PRO A 37 27.57 0.13 -3.86
CA PRO A 37 26.18 0.04 -4.25
C PRO A 37 25.69 1.46 -4.62
N ALA A 38 25.22 1.61 -5.84
CA ALA A 38 24.91 2.91 -6.43
C ALA A 38 23.84 3.69 -5.65
N LEU A 39 22.95 2.98 -4.94
CA LEU A 39 21.87 3.58 -4.20
C LEU A 39 21.36 2.62 -3.12
N ARG A 40 21.21 3.11 -1.89
CA ARG A 40 20.42 2.41 -0.88
C ARG A 40 18.94 2.71 -1.13
N VAL A 41 18.17 1.68 -1.39
CA VAL A 41 16.73 1.77 -1.63
C VAL A 41 15.99 1.00 -0.55
N GLU A 42 14.96 1.62 -0.01
CA GLU A 42 14.01 1.00 0.90
C GLU A 42 12.61 1.16 0.32
N PHE A 43 11.78 0.15 0.49
CA PHE A 43 10.43 0.12 -0.03
C PHE A 43 9.42 0.23 1.10
N MET A 44 8.35 0.95 0.86
CA MET A 44 7.24 1.04 1.82
C MET A 44 6.52 -0.30 1.89
N GLY A 45 6.40 -0.84 3.09
CA GLY A 45 5.53 -1.99 3.36
C GLY A 45 4.08 -1.58 3.55
N SER A 46 3.16 -2.53 3.40
CA SER A 46 1.72 -2.30 3.62
C SER A 46 1.39 -1.85 5.06
N ASP A 47 2.29 -2.06 6.00
CA ASP A 47 2.19 -1.62 7.41
C ASP A 47 2.73 -0.20 7.65
N GLY A 48 3.20 0.48 6.61
CA GLY A 48 3.79 1.82 6.70
C GLY A 48 5.26 1.85 7.13
N GLY A 49 5.89 0.69 7.33
CA GLY A 49 7.32 0.58 7.60
C GLY A 49 8.16 0.58 6.33
N LEU A 50 9.43 0.96 6.45
CA LEU A 50 10.40 0.84 5.36
C LEU A 50 11.11 -0.51 5.46
N LEU A 51 11.24 -1.18 4.34
CA LEU A 51 11.82 -2.50 4.20
C LEU A 51 12.96 -2.46 3.18
N ASP A 52 14.04 -3.16 3.50
CA ASP A 52 15.08 -3.47 2.52
C ASP A 52 14.58 -4.50 1.49
N LEU A 53 15.34 -4.66 0.41
CA LEU A 53 15.00 -5.55 -0.70
C LEU A 53 14.78 -7.00 -0.25
N ASP A 54 15.62 -7.50 0.66
CA ASP A 54 15.60 -8.90 1.11
C ASP A 54 14.34 -9.23 1.93
N ASN A 55 13.75 -8.22 2.55
CA ASN A 55 12.56 -8.33 3.37
C ASN A 55 11.26 -7.89 2.68
N PHE A 56 11.34 -7.40 1.43
CA PHE A 56 10.19 -6.92 0.67
C PHE A 56 9.62 -8.03 -0.19
N SER A 57 8.44 -8.55 0.16
CA SER A 57 7.75 -9.63 -0.54
C SER A 57 6.43 -9.16 -1.16
N GLY A 58 5.88 -9.98 -2.04
CA GLY A 58 4.60 -9.70 -2.69
C GLY A 58 3.49 -9.41 -1.69
N LEU A 59 3.42 -10.15 -0.60
CA LEU A 59 2.42 -9.97 0.45
C LEU A 59 2.56 -8.61 1.16
N LYS A 60 3.81 -8.20 1.41
CA LYS A 60 4.11 -6.91 2.06
C LYS A 60 3.94 -5.70 1.13
N ALA A 61 3.90 -5.93 -0.18
CA ALA A 61 3.78 -4.89 -1.19
C ALA A 61 2.32 -4.52 -1.56
N ILE A 62 1.33 -5.31 -1.13
CA ILE A 62 -0.06 -5.19 -1.61
C ILE A 62 -0.63 -3.78 -1.48
N LEU A 63 -0.43 -3.13 -0.34
CA LEU A 63 -0.89 -1.77 -0.06
C LEU A 63 0.28 -0.77 0.11
N SER A 64 1.44 -1.05 -0.48
CA SER A 64 2.64 -0.21 -0.39
C SER A 64 2.38 1.26 -0.78
N GLY A 65 1.71 1.49 -1.91
CA GLY A 65 1.38 2.83 -2.39
C GLY A 65 0.44 3.58 -1.43
N PRO A 66 -0.76 3.04 -1.15
CA PRO A 66 -1.67 3.63 -0.17
C PRO A 66 -1.05 3.84 1.20
N ALA A 67 -0.24 2.91 1.70
CA ALA A 67 0.46 3.05 2.99
C ALA A 67 1.43 4.26 2.98
N GLY A 68 2.13 4.47 1.87
CA GLY A 68 2.96 5.66 1.68
C GLY A 68 2.14 6.95 1.73
N GLY A 69 0.94 6.95 1.18
CA GLY A 69 -0.02 8.06 1.28
C GLY A 69 -0.40 8.36 2.73
N VAL A 70 -0.72 7.32 3.52
CA VAL A 70 -1.05 7.46 4.96
C VAL A 70 0.13 8.06 5.73
N VAL A 71 1.33 7.54 5.53
CA VAL A 71 2.53 8.09 6.17
C VAL A 71 2.75 9.54 5.75
N GLY A 72 2.59 9.85 4.46
CA GLY A 72 2.75 11.20 3.93
C GLY A 72 1.81 12.22 4.58
N PHE A 73 0.49 11.97 4.57
CA PHE A 73 -0.44 12.93 5.16
C PHE A 73 -0.36 12.98 6.69
N SER A 74 -0.02 11.88 7.35
CA SER A 74 0.17 11.89 8.81
C SER A 74 1.30 12.82 9.24
N LEU A 75 2.37 12.89 8.46
CA LEU A 75 3.52 13.76 8.73
C LEU A 75 3.31 15.21 8.33
N THR A 76 2.44 15.47 7.36
CA THR A 76 2.27 16.80 6.78
C THR A 76 1.01 17.53 7.23
N SER A 77 0.00 16.80 7.68
CA SER A 77 -1.33 17.38 7.93
C SER A 77 -1.83 17.18 9.36
N TRP A 78 -1.25 16.28 10.15
CA TRP A 78 -1.65 16.11 11.53
C TRP A 78 -0.87 17.03 12.46
N ASP A 79 -1.60 17.75 13.32
CA ASP A 79 -1.03 18.64 14.32
C ASP A 79 -1.04 17.96 15.69
N SER A 80 0.15 17.85 16.31
CA SER A 80 0.33 17.25 17.64
C SER A 80 -0.26 18.05 18.79
N ASP A 81 -0.46 19.37 18.61
CA ASP A 81 -1.00 20.25 19.63
C ASP A 81 -2.52 20.26 19.59
N GLU A 82 -3.09 20.35 18.39
CA GLU A 82 -4.56 20.32 18.20
C GLU A 82 -5.12 18.90 18.35
N ARG A 83 -4.36 17.89 17.99
CA ARG A 83 -4.75 16.46 18.03
C ARG A 83 -6.09 16.17 17.34
N ALA A 84 -6.42 16.96 16.34
CA ALA A 84 -7.61 16.72 15.53
C ALA A 84 -7.36 15.55 14.58
N PRO A 85 -8.21 14.51 14.54
CA PRO A 85 -8.07 13.44 13.58
C PRO A 85 -8.11 13.96 12.15
N VAL A 86 -7.27 13.41 11.30
CA VAL A 86 -7.23 13.70 9.86
C VAL A 86 -7.67 12.48 9.06
N ILE A 87 -8.34 12.72 7.94
CA ILE A 87 -8.73 11.71 6.97
C ILE A 87 -7.92 11.95 5.72
N GLY A 88 -7.18 10.92 5.28
CA GLY A 88 -6.55 10.87 3.97
C GLY A 88 -7.55 10.39 2.93
N PHE A 89 -7.58 11.04 1.78
CA PHE A 89 -8.46 10.72 0.67
C PHE A 89 -7.67 10.80 -0.63
N ASP A 90 -7.28 9.66 -1.17
CA ASP A 90 -6.48 9.55 -2.38
C ASP A 90 -7.36 9.02 -3.54
N VAL A 91 -7.64 9.90 -4.51
CA VAL A 91 -8.46 9.59 -5.68
C VAL A 91 -7.55 9.33 -6.88
N GLY A 92 -7.34 8.06 -7.19
CA GLY A 92 -6.63 7.63 -8.38
C GLY A 92 -7.51 7.60 -9.64
N GLY A 93 -7.01 7.01 -10.70
CA GLY A 93 -7.75 6.83 -11.97
C GLY A 93 -8.88 5.79 -11.88
N THR A 94 -8.70 4.76 -11.05
CA THR A 94 -9.58 3.57 -10.96
C THR A 94 -10.17 3.35 -9.58
N SER A 95 -9.50 3.79 -8.53
CA SER A 95 -9.91 3.59 -7.14
C SER A 95 -9.69 4.84 -6.30
N THR A 96 -10.34 4.86 -5.16
CA THR A 96 -10.14 5.84 -4.10
C THR A 96 -9.77 5.11 -2.82
N ASP A 97 -8.67 5.51 -2.21
CA ASP A 97 -8.20 5.00 -0.94
C ASP A 97 -8.49 6.02 0.16
N GLU A 98 -9.13 5.57 1.23
CA GLU A 98 -9.42 6.37 2.40
C GLU A 98 -8.80 5.77 3.65
N SER A 99 -8.30 6.62 4.53
CA SER A 99 -7.66 6.22 5.78
C SER A 99 -7.75 7.33 6.81
N ARG A 100 -7.58 6.96 8.08
CA ARG A 100 -7.66 7.88 9.21
C ARG A 100 -6.36 7.86 10.00
N TYR A 101 -5.97 9.02 10.49
CA TYR A 101 -4.86 9.17 11.42
C TYR A 101 -5.23 10.12 12.57
N ASP A 102 -4.97 9.71 13.82
CA ASP A 102 -5.18 10.52 15.02
C ASP A 102 -4.02 10.40 16.03
N GLY A 103 -2.81 10.56 15.52
CA GLY A 103 -1.58 10.47 16.31
C GLY A 103 -0.99 9.05 16.38
N ARG A 104 -1.64 8.06 15.80
CA ARG A 104 -1.12 6.69 15.65
C ARG A 104 -1.65 6.04 14.38
N TYR A 105 -0.87 5.13 13.83
CA TYR A 105 -1.32 4.29 12.73
C TYR A 105 -2.28 3.20 13.23
N GLU A 106 -3.38 3.04 12.53
CA GLU A 106 -4.30 1.93 12.75
C GLU A 106 -3.82 0.73 11.92
N ILE A 107 -3.49 -0.37 12.60
CA ILE A 107 -2.95 -1.57 11.95
C ILE A 107 -3.97 -2.69 12.07
N VAL A 108 -4.27 -3.32 10.96
CA VAL A 108 -5.08 -4.53 10.87
C VAL A 108 -4.20 -5.73 10.51
N TYR A 109 -4.50 -6.89 11.07
CA TYR A 109 -3.69 -8.10 10.88
C TYR A 109 -4.35 -9.11 9.94
N GLU A 110 -5.59 -8.87 9.59
CA GLU A 110 -6.36 -9.70 8.66
C GLU A 110 -7.30 -8.81 7.84
N THR A 111 -7.17 -8.90 6.53
CA THR A 111 -7.97 -8.14 5.57
C THR A 111 -8.49 -9.05 4.48
N THR A 112 -9.44 -8.55 3.68
CA THR A 112 -9.87 -9.23 2.46
C THR A 112 -9.51 -8.35 1.26
N THR A 113 -8.52 -8.77 0.50
CA THR A 113 -8.08 -8.07 -0.71
C THR A 113 -8.49 -8.86 -1.94
N ALA A 114 -9.25 -8.25 -2.84
CA ALA A 114 -9.81 -8.91 -4.04
C ALA A 114 -10.54 -10.24 -3.72
N GLY A 115 -11.26 -10.31 -2.59
CA GLY A 115 -11.98 -11.51 -2.14
C GLY A 115 -11.10 -12.58 -1.48
N ILE A 116 -9.81 -12.34 -1.32
CA ILE A 116 -8.85 -13.26 -0.73
C ILE A 116 -8.52 -12.80 0.70
N PRO A 117 -8.71 -13.64 1.74
CA PRO A 117 -8.32 -13.30 3.10
C PRO A 117 -6.79 -13.30 3.23
N ILE A 118 -6.23 -12.18 3.60
CA ILE A 118 -4.80 -11.95 3.79
C ILE A 118 -4.50 -11.76 5.27
N GLN A 119 -3.60 -12.56 5.82
CA GLN A 119 -3.05 -12.42 7.16
C GLN A 119 -1.65 -11.82 7.06
N SER A 120 -1.57 -10.51 7.08
CA SER A 120 -0.33 -9.73 7.13
C SER A 120 -0.64 -8.39 7.79
N PRO A 121 0.26 -7.83 8.62
CA PRO A 121 0.08 -6.49 9.12
C PRO A 121 -0.04 -5.48 7.97
N GLN A 122 -1.08 -4.66 8.02
CA GLN A 122 -1.35 -3.61 7.04
C GLN A 122 -1.93 -2.39 7.77
N LEU A 123 -1.72 -1.21 7.23
CA LEU A 123 -2.48 -0.04 7.67
C LEU A 123 -3.96 -0.23 7.33
N ASP A 124 -4.84 0.28 8.18
CA ASP A 124 -6.27 0.24 7.94
C ASP A 124 -6.64 1.25 6.84
N ILE A 125 -6.74 0.75 5.63
CA ILE A 125 -7.02 1.51 4.42
C ILE A 125 -8.24 0.89 3.74
N ASN A 126 -9.25 1.70 3.49
CA ASN A 126 -10.45 1.29 2.81
C ASN A 126 -10.39 1.74 1.34
N THR A 127 -10.51 0.79 0.42
CA THR A 127 -10.42 1.05 -1.01
C THR A 127 -11.78 0.88 -1.67
N VAL A 128 -12.22 1.91 -2.38
CA VAL A 128 -13.46 1.90 -3.17
C VAL A 128 -13.12 1.91 -4.65
N ALA A 129 -13.76 1.05 -5.43
CA ALA A 129 -13.58 0.96 -6.89
C ALA A 129 -14.31 2.13 -7.61
N ALA A 130 -13.98 3.36 -7.25
CA ALA A 130 -14.43 4.60 -7.87
C ALA A 130 -13.26 5.56 -7.93
N GLY A 131 -12.96 6.10 -9.08
CA GLY A 131 -11.84 7.01 -9.32
C GLY A 131 -12.21 8.13 -10.28
N GLY A 132 -11.23 8.90 -10.71
CA GLY A 132 -11.43 10.08 -11.55
C GLY A 132 -12.11 9.83 -12.89
N GLY A 133 -12.11 8.58 -13.38
CA GLY A 133 -12.85 8.16 -14.57
C GLY A 133 -14.26 7.63 -14.32
N SER A 134 -14.70 7.52 -13.06
CA SER A 134 -16.01 6.98 -12.71
C SER A 134 -17.12 8.00 -12.97
N CYS A 135 -18.16 7.55 -13.66
CA CYS A 135 -19.36 8.37 -13.94
C CYS A 135 -20.52 7.85 -13.10
N LEU A 136 -21.01 8.67 -12.19
CA LEU A 136 -22.20 8.34 -11.42
C LEU A 136 -23.44 8.73 -12.20
N THR A 137 -24.30 7.76 -12.51
CA THR A 137 -25.56 7.99 -13.18
C THR A 137 -26.73 7.56 -12.32
N PHE A 138 -27.84 8.33 -12.40
CA PHE A 138 -29.07 7.99 -11.71
C PHE A 138 -30.07 7.40 -12.71
N ARG A 139 -30.40 6.10 -12.54
CA ARG A 139 -31.38 5.39 -13.38
C ARG A 139 -32.28 4.51 -12.54
N ASN A 140 -33.56 4.48 -12.87
CA ASN A 140 -34.54 3.61 -12.20
C ASN A 140 -34.58 3.77 -10.67
N GLY A 141 -34.37 4.98 -10.16
CA GLY A 141 -34.42 5.25 -8.73
C GLY A 141 -33.12 4.89 -7.96
N MET A 142 -32.04 4.51 -8.64
CA MET A 142 -30.76 4.14 -8.04
C MET A 142 -29.59 4.82 -8.75
N PHE A 143 -28.53 5.07 -8.00
CA PHE A 143 -27.22 5.43 -8.56
C PHE A 143 -26.51 4.17 -9.06
N GLN A 144 -25.88 4.31 -10.23
CA GLN A 144 -25.09 3.28 -10.92
C GLN A 144 -23.76 3.88 -11.35
#